data_a4799585c1c0a36c5e2e1f25788b47ff
#
_entry.id   a4799585c1c0a36c5e2e1f25788b47ff
#
_cell.length_a   1.000
_cell.length_b   1.000
_cell.length_c   1.000
_cell.angle_alpha   90.00
_cell.angle_beta   90.00
_cell.angle_gamma   90.00
#
_symmetry.space_group_name_H-M   'P 1'
#
loop_
_entity.id
_entity.type
_entity.pdbx_description
1 polymer ?
#
loop_
_entity_poly.entity_id
_entity_poly.type
_entity_poly.pdbx_seq_one_letter_code
_entity_poly.pdbx_strand_id
1 'polypeptide(L)'
;MCIRDRPYDGFRVSHTIIYDNAVIKRQQATIDFSETDFTKSVSRARTFGLMQEFEQLREMNLAKGGSLDNAIVVDEYRVLNPDGLRHEDEFVRHKILDAIGDLYLLGYSLIGEFVGFKSGHTENHLLRKALLENTSAWELVTFGDETTVPPAYAGLPSLEIAS
;
A
#
# COMPACT_ATOMS: atom_id res chain seq x y z
N MET A 1 -12.41 7.17 -8.20
CA MET A 1 -11.49 6.14 -7.70
C MET A 1 -11.28 5.11 -8.79
N CYS A 2 -10.08 4.62 -8.98
CA CYS A 2 -9.76 3.65 -10.03
C CYS A 2 -8.54 2.84 -9.59
N ILE A 3 -8.60 1.53 -9.84
CA ILE A 3 -7.46 0.63 -9.75
C ILE A 3 -7.31 -0.07 -11.10
N ARG A 4 -6.08 -0.29 -11.53
CA ARG A 4 -5.73 -1.09 -12.71
C ARG A 4 -4.57 -2.01 -12.33
N ASP A 5 -4.63 -3.21 -12.86
CA ASP A 5 -3.53 -4.15 -12.92
C ASP A 5 -2.99 -4.22 -14.35
N ARG A 6 -1.71 -4.43 -14.50
CA ARG A 6 -1.03 -4.53 -15.80
C ARG A 6 0.03 -5.62 -15.73
N PRO A 7 0.29 -6.31 -16.85
CA PRO A 7 1.45 -7.18 -16.95
C PRO A 7 2.74 -6.38 -16.69
N TYR A 8 3.57 -6.90 -15.82
CA TYR A 8 4.88 -6.36 -15.50
C TYR A 8 5.77 -7.49 -14.98
N ASP A 9 7.02 -7.54 -15.43
CA ASP A 9 7.96 -8.56 -14.99
C ASP A 9 8.63 -8.12 -13.67
N GLY A 10 7.94 -8.40 -12.58
CA GLY A 10 8.29 -7.99 -11.23
C GLY A 10 7.07 -7.54 -10.45
N PHE A 11 7.26 -6.74 -9.40
CA PHE A 11 6.17 -6.16 -8.62
C PHE A 11 6.35 -4.65 -8.49
N ARG A 12 5.41 -3.90 -9.07
CA ARG A 12 5.39 -2.44 -9.05
C ARG A 12 4.05 -1.92 -8.53
N VAL A 13 4.11 -0.94 -7.66
CA VAL A 13 2.93 -0.27 -7.13
C VAL A 13 3.02 1.22 -7.36
N SER A 14 2.06 1.75 -8.10
CA SER A 14 1.88 3.20 -8.32
C SER A 14 0.61 3.66 -7.62
N HIS A 15 0.67 4.74 -6.89
CA HIS A 15 -0.50 5.32 -6.25
C HIS A 15 -0.55 6.84 -6.39
N THR A 16 -1.75 7.37 -6.64
CA THR A 16 -2.03 8.81 -6.63
C THR A 16 -3.11 9.09 -5.61
N ILE A 17 -2.85 9.99 -4.68
CA ILE A 17 -3.81 10.51 -3.72
C ILE A 17 -4.18 11.96 -4.05
N ILE A 18 -5.42 12.33 -3.77
CA ILE A 18 -5.91 13.69 -3.85
C ILE A 18 -6.89 13.88 -2.70
N TYR A 19 -6.54 14.75 -1.77
CA TYR A 19 -7.39 15.16 -0.66
C TYR A 19 -7.75 16.64 -0.80
N ASP A 20 -8.93 17.01 -0.39
CA ASP A 20 -9.33 18.41 -0.26
C ASP A 20 -8.81 18.98 1.07
N ASN A 21 -7.48 19.04 1.17
CA ASN A 21 -6.76 19.54 2.32
C ASN A 21 -5.45 20.19 1.87
N ALA A 22 -5.16 21.37 2.40
CA ALA A 22 -4.01 22.18 1.98
C ALA A 22 -2.66 21.53 2.32
N VAL A 23 -2.62 20.66 3.32
CA VAL A 23 -1.40 20.00 3.80
C VAL A 23 -1.12 18.71 3.03
N ILE A 24 -2.14 17.83 2.87
CA ILE A 24 -1.96 16.53 2.22
C ILE A 24 -1.70 16.68 0.72
N LYS A 25 -2.36 17.64 0.07
CA LYS A 25 -2.23 17.94 -1.36
C LYS A 25 -2.38 16.70 -2.27
N ARG A 26 -2.13 16.90 -3.56
CA ARG A 26 -1.96 15.81 -4.50
C ARG A 26 -0.55 15.25 -4.37
N GLN A 27 -0.45 13.94 -4.12
CA GLN A 27 0.82 13.22 -4.15
C GLN A 27 0.71 12.02 -5.09
N GLN A 28 1.84 11.65 -5.68
CA GLN A 28 1.96 10.46 -6.51
C GLN A 28 3.32 9.83 -6.25
N ALA A 29 3.35 8.52 -6.08
CA ALA A 29 4.57 7.75 -5.97
C ALA A 29 4.44 6.43 -6.72
N THR A 30 5.57 5.93 -7.19
CA THR A 30 5.73 4.61 -7.80
C THR A 30 6.89 3.90 -7.10
N ILE A 31 6.66 2.71 -6.62
CA ILE A 31 7.67 1.85 -6.02
C ILE A 31 7.80 0.60 -6.86
N ASP A 32 8.99 0.38 -7.38
CA ASP A 32 9.40 -0.84 -8.06
C ASP A 32 10.20 -1.70 -7.08
N PHE A 33 9.65 -2.83 -6.69
CA PHE A 33 10.28 -3.70 -5.71
C PHE A 33 11.41 -4.55 -6.27
N SER A 34 11.64 -4.51 -7.58
CA SER A 34 12.85 -5.08 -8.19
C SER A 34 14.09 -4.22 -7.94
N GLU A 35 13.90 -2.92 -7.70
CA GLU A 35 14.98 -1.95 -7.52
C GLU A 35 15.02 -1.34 -6.12
N THR A 36 13.92 -1.44 -5.36
CA THR A 36 13.72 -0.66 -4.14
C THR A 36 13.44 -1.55 -2.94
N ASP A 37 14.18 -1.33 -1.86
CA ASP A 37 13.99 -2.00 -0.58
C ASP A 37 12.68 -1.54 0.09
N PHE A 38 11.78 -2.48 0.33
CA PHE A 38 10.51 -2.28 1.04
C PHE A 38 10.71 -1.61 2.39
N THR A 39 11.71 -2.06 3.15
CA THR A 39 11.97 -1.56 4.51
C THR A 39 12.32 -0.08 4.51
N LYS A 40 13.10 0.37 3.53
CA LYS A 40 13.51 1.78 3.43
C LYS A 40 12.44 2.67 2.82
N SER A 41 11.63 2.11 1.92
CA SER A 41 10.75 2.91 1.06
C SER A 41 9.36 3.09 1.61
N VAL A 42 8.75 2.06 2.18
CA VAL A 42 7.33 2.09 2.55
C VAL A 42 6.99 1.59 3.95
N SER A 43 7.79 0.67 4.52
CA SER A 43 7.44 0.00 5.79
C SER A 43 7.25 0.97 6.96
N ARG A 44 7.89 2.13 6.92
CA ARG A 44 7.83 3.14 7.98
C ARG A 44 6.80 4.23 7.76
N ALA A 45 6.05 4.18 6.65
CA ALA A 45 5.00 5.15 6.37
C ALA A 45 3.82 4.95 7.31
N ARG A 46 3.51 5.98 8.10
CA ARG A 46 2.41 5.94 9.08
C ARG A 46 1.06 6.18 8.42
N THR A 47 0.02 5.60 8.99
CA THR A 47 -1.35 6.01 8.69
C THR A 47 -1.57 7.48 9.00
N PHE A 48 -2.59 8.09 8.40
CA PHE A 48 -2.88 9.51 8.57
C PHE A 48 -4.37 9.78 8.57
N GLY A 49 -4.74 10.90 9.15
CA GLY A 49 -6.11 11.39 9.14
C GLY A 49 -6.20 12.84 9.58
N LEU A 50 -7.37 13.43 9.35
CA LEU A 50 -7.67 14.78 9.81
C LEU A 50 -7.98 14.75 11.30
N MET A 51 -7.60 15.80 12.03
CA MET A 51 -7.83 15.91 13.47
C MET A 51 -9.31 15.69 13.83
N GLN A 52 -10.22 16.26 13.05
CA GLN A 52 -11.66 16.10 13.23
C GLN A 52 -12.13 14.64 13.09
N GLU A 53 -11.53 13.87 12.18
CA GLU A 53 -11.84 12.44 12.00
C GLU A 53 -11.36 11.63 13.21
N PHE A 54 -10.19 11.95 13.75
CA PHE A 54 -9.69 11.31 14.98
C PHE A 54 -10.58 11.59 16.20
N GLU A 55 -11.09 12.81 16.34
CA GLU A 55 -12.02 13.16 17.43
C GLU A 55 -13.33 12.36 17.31
N GLN A 56 -13.92 12.29 16.12
CA GLN A 56 -15.12 11.50 15.86
C GLN A 56 -14.90 9.99 16.13
N LEU A 57 -13.76 9.44 15.69
CA LEU A 57 -13.43 8.04 15.96
C LEU A 57 -13.29 7.76 17.46
N ARG A 58 -12.70 8.67 18.22
CA ARG A 58 -12.59 8.56 19.69
C ARG A 58 -13.95 8.61 20.39
N GLU A 59 -14.84 9.48 19.96
CA GLU A 59 -16.23 9.54 20.47
C GLU A 59 -16.97 8.21 20.23
N MET A 60 -16.72 7.56 19.10
CA MET A 60 -17.25 6.23 18.77
C MET A 60 -16.50 5.07 19.45
N ASN A 61 -15.57 5.35 20.38
CA ASN A 61 -14.69 4.35 21.00
C ASN A 61 -13.79 3.56 20.01
N LEU A 62 -13.51 4.13 18.84
CA LEU A 62 -12.61 3.60 17.83
C LEU A 62 -11.22 4.25 17.94
N ALA A 63 -10.25 3.74 17.18
CA ALA A 63 -8.86 4.25 17.12
C ALA A 63 -8.18 4.43 18.48
N LYS A 64 -8.49 3.61 19.48
CA LYS A 64 -7.96 3.73 20.87
C LYS A 64 -6.43 3.58 20.96
N GLY A 65 -5.82 2.88 20.02
CA GLY A 65 -4.36 2.73 19.91
C GLY A 65 -3.67 3.83 19.11
N GLY A 66 -4.45 4.77 18.54
CA GLY A 66 -3.91 5.87 17.73
C GLY A 66 -3.21 6.92 18.61
N SER A 67 -1.98 7.25 18.25
CA SER A 67 -1.18 8.31 18.87
C SER A 67 -0.36 9.05 17.82
N LEU A 68 0.24 10.18 18.18
CA LEU A 68 1.16 10.91 17.29
C LEU A 68 2.44 10.11 16.96
N ASP A 69 2.73 9.02 17.68
CA ASP A 69 3.87 8.15 17.40
C ASP A 69 3.60 7.21 16.21
N ASN A 70 2.35 6.76 16.05
CA ASN A 70 1.98 5.74 15.07
C ASN A 70 1.02 6.22 13.96
N ALA A 71 0.52 7.46 14.05
CA ALA A 71 -0.32 8.07 13.05
C ALA A 71 0.09 9.52 12.77
N ILE A 72 -0.08 9.97 11.54
CA ILE A 72 0.09 11.37 11.17
C ILE A 72 -1.27 12.05 11.35
N VAL A 73 -1.31 13.07 12.19
CA VAL A 73 -2.48 13.89 12.40
C VAL A 73 -2.29 15.24 11.72
N VAL A 74 -3.29 15.63 10.93
CA VAL A 74 -3.23 16.85 10.11
C VAL A 74 -4.42 17.74 10.47
N ASP A 75 -4.19 19.03 10.67
CA ASP A 75 -5.25 20.02 10.69
C ASP A 75 -5.40 20.71 9.32
N GLU A 76 -6.06 21.85 9.25
CA GLU A 76 -6.26 22.59 8.01
C GLU A 76 -4.95 23.17 7.45
N TYR A 77 -3.93 23.36 8.30
CA TYR A 77 -2.76 24.17 8.00
C TYR A 77 -1.43 23.42 8.10
N ARG A 78 -1.35 22.34 8.91
CA ARG A 78 -0.08 21.70 9.21
C ARG A 78 -0.23 20.23 9.68
N VAL A 79 0.89 19.53 9.65
CA VAL A 79 1.09 18.26 10.37
C VAL A 79 1.27 18.60 11.86
N LEU A 80 0.54 17.90 12.73
CA LEU A 80 0.55 18.13 14.18
C LEU A 80 1.62 17.31 14.91
N ASN A 81 2.20 16.30 14.26
CA ASN A 81 3.25 15.50 14.82
C ASN A 81 4.51 16.34 15.06
N PRO A 82 5.09 16.36 16.28
CA PRO A 82 6.28 17.16 16.58
C PRO A 82 7.47 16.88 15.68
N ASP A 83 7.66 15.59 15.31
CA ASP A 83 8.75 15.13 14.46
C ASP A 83 8.48 15.30 12.97
N GLY A 84 7.32 15.85 12.59
CA GLY A 84 6.91 16.01 11.20
C GLY A 84 6.69 14.69 10.46
N LEU A 85 6.97 14.70 9.16
CA LEU A 85 6.87 13.54 8.28
C LEU A 85 8.21 12.78 8.22
N ARG A 86 8.15 11.46 8.10
CA ARG A 86 9.32 10.58 7.89
C ARG A 86 9.81 10.60 6.45
N HIS A 87 8.90 10.90 5.50
CA HIS A 87 9.16 11.11 4.07
C HIS A 87 8.31 12.29 3.61
N GLU A 88 8.79 13.11 2.69
CA GLU A 88 8.01 14.23 2.14
C GLU A 88 6.68 13.78 1.52
N ASP A 89 6.67 12.56 0.99
CA ASP A 89 5.54 11.91 0.35
C ASP A 89 4.95 10.77 1.22
N GLU A 90 5.06 10.86 2.55
CA GLU A 90 4.67 9.78 3.49
C GLU A 90 3.20 9.38 3.32
N PHE A 91 2.30 10.31 3.01
CA PHE A 91 0.88 10.02 2.82
C PHE A 91 0.63 9.03 1.67
N VAL A 92 1.24 9.25 0.51
CA VAL A 92 1.07 8.34 -0.63
C VAL A 92 1.83 7.03 -0.44
N ARG A 93 2.97 7.05 0.27
CA ARG A 93 3.70 5.83 0.64
C ARG A 93 2.89 4.93 1.55
N HIS A 94 2.14 5.51 2.50
CA HIS A 94 1.22 4.74 3.31
C HIS A 94 0.12 4.07 2.47
N LYS A 95 -0.43 4.77 1.46
CA LYS A 95 -1.43 4.17 0.55
C LYS A 95 -0.85 3.04 -0.31
N ILE A 96 0.44 3.10 -0.64
CA ILE A 96 1.16 1.99 -1.26
C ILE A 96 1.29 0.81 -0.29
N LEU A 97 1.64 1.07 0.98
CA LEU A 97 1.71 0.05 2.02
C LEU A 97 0.36 -0.64 2.25
N ASP A 98 -0.74 0.14 2.31
CA ASP A 98 -2.11 -0.37 2.39
C ASP A 98 -2.43 -1.32 1.20
N ALA A 99 -2.12 -0.89 -0.02
CA ALA A 99 -2.37 -1.67 -1.23
C ALA A 99 -1.59 -3.00 -1.20
N ILE A 100 -0.33 -2.98 -0.79
CA ILE A 100 0.49 -4.20 -0.66
C ILE A 100 -0.12 -5.15 0.37
N GLY A 101 -0.49 -4.64 1.55
CA GLY A 101 -1.11 -5.43 2.60
C GLY A 101 -2.44 -6.06 2.18
N ASP A 102 -3.28 -5.30 1.49
CA ASP A 102 -4.56 -5.79 0.98
C ASP A 102 -4.39 -6.85 -0.13
N LEU A 103 -3.42 -6.65 -1.04
CA LEU A 103 -3.13 -7.60 -2.11
C LEU A 103 -2.48 -8.88 -1.59
N TYR A 104 -1.70 -8.80 -0.51
CA TYR A 104 -1.09 -9.98 0.12
C TYR A 104 -2.12 -11.02 0.59
N LEU A 105 -3.35 -10.58 0.87
CA LEU A 105 -4.47 -11.46 1.22
C LEU A 105 -4.95 -12.39 0.08
N LEU A 106 -4.39 -12.27 -1.13
CA LEU A 106 -4.58 -13.27 -2.20
C LEU A 106 -3.92 -14.61 -1.87
N GLY A 107 -2.96 -14.64 -0.93
CA GLY A 107 -2.24 -15.85 -0.54
C GLY A 107 -1.07 -16.21 -1.44
N TYR A 108 -0.79 -15.42 -2.46
CA TYR A 108 0.31 -15.60 -3.40
C TYR A 108 1.04 -14.28 -3.62
N SER A 109 2.32 -14.36 -3.96
CA SER A 109 3.07 -13.21 -4.45
C SER A 109 2.57 -12.80 -5.83
N LEU A 110 2.47 -11.50 -6.08
CA LEU A 110 1.98 -10.96 -7.35
C LEU A 110 3.14 -10.56 -8.25
N ILE A 111 3.11 -11.00 -9.50
CA ILE A 111 3.94 -10.49 -10.59
C ILE A 111 3.04 -9.60 -11.43
N GLY A 112 3.33 -8.31 -11.46
CA GLY A 112 2.49 -7.33 -12.17
C GLY A 112 2.63 -5.91 -11.62
N GLU A 113 1.88 -4.99 -12.21
CA GLU A 113 1.80 -3.59 -11.80
C GLU A 113 0.41 -3.27 -11.25
N PHE A 114 0.38 -2.70 -10.05
CA PHE A 114 -0.81 -2.10 -9.45
C PHE A 114 -0.78 -0.58 -9.62
N VAL A 115 -1.87 0.00 -10.12
CA VAL A 115 -2.02 1.45 -10.26
C VAL A 115 -3.29 1.91 -9.54
N GLY A 116 -3.14 2.58 -8.40
CA GLY A 116 -4.22 3.16 -7.61
C GLY A 116 -4.38 4.66 -7.85
N PHE A 117 -5.62 5.11 -8.05
CA PHE A 117 -5.98 6.51 -8.14
C PHE A 117 -7.13 6.83 -7.22
N LYS A 118 -6.87 7.59 -6.15
CA LYS A 118 -7.85 7.93 -5.10
C LYS A 118 -8.53 6.69 -4.51
N SER A 119 -7.83 5.57 -4.46
CA SER A 119 -8.35 4.30 -3.98
C SER A 119 -7.95 4.05 -2.53
N GLY A 120 -8.64 3.12 -1.90
CA GLY A 120 -8.42 2.68 -0.53
C GLY A 120 -8.75 1.20 -0.37
N HIS A 121 -8.92 0.75 0.87
CA HIS A 121 -9.18 -0.66 1.20
C HIS A 121 -10.41 -1.23 0.48
N THR A 122 -11.45 -0.43 0.29
CA THR A 122 -12.68 -0.87 -0.42
C THR A 122 -12.36 -1.25 -1.87
N GLU A 123 -11.67 -0.38 -2.60
CA GLU A 123 -11.30 -0.64 -4.00
C GLU A 123 -10.27 -1.77 -4.11
N ASN A 124 -9.31 -1.85 -3.19
CA ASN A 124 -8.35 -2.94 -3.12
C ASN A 124 -9.07 -4.29 -2.90
N HIS A 125 -10.07 -4.32 -2.01
CA HIS A 125 -10.90 -5.49 -1.79
C HIS A 125 -11.70 -5.89 -3.03
N LEU A 126 -12.29 -4.93 -3.74
CA LEU A 126 -13.04 -5.18 -4.98
C LEU A 126 -12.13 -5.73 -6.09
N LEU A 127 -10.92 -5.19 -6.25
CA LEU A 127 -9.93 -5.73 -7.18
C LEU A 127 -9.57 -7.18 -6.83
N ARG A 128 -9.25 -7.44 -5.56
CA ARG A 128 -8.91 -8.79 -5.10
C ARG A 128 -10.05 -9.78 -5.37
N LYS A 129 -11.29 -9.38 -5.10
CA LYS A 129 -12.46 -10.19 -5.40
C LYS A 129 -12.58 -10.47 -6.90
N ALA A 130 -12.42 -9.45 -7.74
CA ALA A 130 -12.47 -9.59 -9.20
C ALA A 130 -11.36 -10.51 -9.73
N LEU A 131 -10.14 -10.46 -9.18
CA LEU A 131 -9.07 -11.39 -9.53
C LEU A 131 -9.43 -12.84 -9.17
N LEU A 132 -9.94 -13.08 -7.97
CA LEU A 132 -10.33 -14.43 -7.54
C LEU A 132 -11.50 -15.02 -8.35
N GLU A 133 -12.44 -14.18 -8.78
CA GLU A 133 -13.59 -14.57 -9.58
C GLU A 133 -13.25 -14.76 -11.08
N ASN A 134 -12.17 -14.13 -11.56
CA ASN A 134 -11.77 -14.15 -12.96
C ASN A 134 -10.43 -14.85 -13.17
N THR A 135 -10.43 -16.18 -13.08
CA THR A 135 -9.20 -17.00 -13.20
C THR A 135 -8.58 -16.96 -14.60
N SER A 136 -9.26 -16.43 -15.60
CA SER A 136 -8.69 -16.22 -16.95
C SER A 136 -7.82 -14.94 -17.05
N ALA A 137 -7.87 -14.06 -16.05
CA ALA A 137 -7.13 -12.82 -16.04
C ALA A 137 -5.70 -12.96 -15.48
N TRP A 138 -5.33 -14.12 -14.94
CA TRP A 138 -4.03 -14.38 -14.33
C TRP A 138 -3.64 -15.86 -14.48
N GLU A 139 -2.39 -16.16 -14.27
CA GLU A 139 -1.86 -17.52 -14.24
C GLU A 139 -0.99 -17.74 -13.01
N LEU A 140 -0.99 -18.94 -12.49
CA LEU A 140 -0.09 -19.33 -11.42
C LEU A 140 1.23 -19.83 -12.01
N VAL A 141 2.32 -19.14 -11.70
CA VAL A 141 3.67 -19.50 -12.16
C VAL A 141 4.47 -20.07 -11.01
N THR A 142 5.19 -21.16 -11.28
CA THR A 142 6.14 -21.76 -10.34
C THR A 142 7.53 -21.71 -10.94
N PHE A 143 8.46 -21.14 -10.21
CA PHE A 143 9.87 -21.07 -10.64
C PHE A 143 10.63 -22.28 -10.10
N GLY A 144 11.19 -23.05 -11.01
CA GLY A 144 12.02 -24.23 -10.67
C GLY A 144 13.48 -23.92 -10.37
N ASP A 145 13.92 -22.70 -10.70
CA ASP A 145 15.29 -22.25 -10.53
C ASP A 145 15.28 -20.78 -10.02
N GLU A 146 16.09 -20.49 -8.99
CA GLU A 146 16.21 -19.16 -8.41
C GLU A 146 16.65 -18.09 -9.42
N THR A 147 17.37 -18.48 -10.47
CA THR A 147 17.84 -17.57 -11.54
C THR A 147 16.70 -17.03 -12.41
N THR A 148 15.54 -17.66 -12.39
CA THR A 148 14.37 -17.26 -13.19
C THR A 148 13.33 -16.49 -12.36
N VAL A 149 13.55 -16.37 -11.05
CA VAL A 149 12.66 -15.62 -10.15
C VAL A 149 12.85 -14.13 -10.37
N PRO A 150 11.75 -13.34 -10.52
CA PRO A 150 11.88 -11.88 -10.61
C PRO A 150 12.65 -11.31 -9.41
N PRO A 151 13.51 -10.29 -9.62
CA PRO A 151 14.36 -9.72 -8.56
C PRO A 151 13.60 -9.28 -7.31
N ALA A 152 12.33 -8.85 -7.45
CA ALA A 152 11.46 -8.49 -6.33
C ALA A 152 11.24 -9.63 -5.32
N TYR A 153 11.43 -10.87 -5.75
CA TYR A 153 11.19 -12.09 -4.95
C TYR A 153 12.44 -12.94 -4.76
N ALA A 154 13.58 -12.53 -5.30
CA ALA A 154 14.83 -13.23 -5.13
C ALA A 154 15.27 -13.25 -3.66
N GLY A 155 15.65 -14.44 -3.17
CA GLY A 155 16.10 -14.61 -1.78
C GLY A 155 14.99 -14.67 -0.72
N LEU A 156 13.72 -14.68 -1.11
CA LEU A 156 12.64 -15.01 -0.19
C LEU A 156 12.67 -16.50 0.14
N PRO A 157 12.49 -16.89 1.44
CA PRO A 157 12.39 -18.29 1.79
C PRO A 157 11.18 -18.92 1.06
N SER A 158 11.39 -20.09 0.48
CA SER A 158 10.30 -20.89 -0.07
C SER A 158 9.30 -21.17 1.05
N LEU A 159 8.06 -20.71 0.90
CA LEU A 159 6.98 -21.12 1.80
C LEU A 159 6.68 -22.61 1.49
N GLU A 160 7.23 -23.51 2.29
CA GLU A 160 6.73 -24.87 2.33
C GLU A 160 5.30 -24.79 2.88
N ILE A 161 4.33 -24.94 1.99
CA ILE A 161 2.94 -25.16 2.40
C ILE A 161 2.91 -26.56 3.00
N ALA A 162 2.83 -26.63 4.32
CA ALA A 162 2.58 -27.89 5.01
C ALA A 162 1.24 -28.46 4.50
N SER A 163 1.33 -29.57 3.82
CA SER A 163 0.22 -30.38 3.32
C SER A 163 -0.64 -30.95 4.45
#